data_b533c36d1287969193570f1d75f7f765
#
_entry.id   b533c36d1287969193570f1d75f7f765
#
_cell.length_a   1.000
_cell.length_b   1.000
_cell.length_c   1.000
_cell.angle_alpha   90.00
_cell.angle_beta   90.00
_cell.angle_gamma   90.00
#
_symmetry.space_group_name_H-M   'P 1'
#
loop_
_entity.id
_entity.type
_entity.pdbx_description
1 polymer ?
#
loop_
_entity_poly.entity_id
_entity_poly.type
_entity_poly.pdbx_seq_one_letter_code
_entity_poly.pdbx_strand_id
1 'polypeptide(L)'
;MASPERVGPFFGLALNQIRFISPFQLEKLSMRLHKTCDGMTRRDILRMGTLGTGAVGISGLTMPGWLSMADAGQIAASGAKRAIFIELVGGPSHMDTFDLKPNSPSEVRGQFNPIKTNSPGVEISEHLPKLARVTDKFAILRGVSHTLAAHELGREYVNAGSRPIPALKFPGYGSVVTAERECDMDIPPHVAIPKSGQGPGFMGLQNAALETKATPQFGRPFSVRGISLPGDLSVDEISRRQQLLQRLDRRFADMESDDQMLQGLNRFGEQAYAMITSPRARKAFAINEEPESFQKLFGEDPFSQSCLLSVRLIESGVNFVSLQLGGWDTHQDNFTKLKTDNLPKLDAGLSGLLSGLDQRGLLDSTAVMVTGEFGRTPKINTRSAEGGRDHYPRCMFMLMAGGSVQGGQVIGESDDKASAPRHDAITPDDVAASFYHNLGIDPTKEFESDTGRPITLVRNGKIIPELFA
;
A
#
# COMPACT_ATOMS: atom_id res chain seq x y z
N MET A 1 56.41 6.21 -44.16
CA MET A 1 57.32 7.12 -43.48
C MET A 1 56.96 7.16 -42.02
N ALA A 2 57.84 6.68 -41.39
CA ALA A 2 58.56 6.76 -40.13
C ALA A 2 57.86 6.01 -38.98
N SER A 3 58.47 5.03 -38.66
CA SER A 3 58.79 4.05 -37.65
C SER A 3 59.13 4.63 -36.27
N PRO A 4 59.40 3.74 -35.33
CA PRO A 4 58.95 3.68 -33.93
C PRO A 4 60.11 3.84 -32.95
N GLU A 5 59.80 4.00 -31.67
CA GLU A 5 60.76 3.78 -30.56
C GLU A 5 59.99 3.41 -29.29
N ARG A 6 60.37 2.56 -28.51
CA ARG A 6 61.32 1.51 -28.12
C ARG A 6 60.89 1.06 -26.72
N VAL A 7 60.86 -0.24 -26.62
CA VAL A 7 60.70 -1.03 -25.39
C VAL A 7 61.97 -0.93 -24.51
N GLY A 8 61.80 -0.99 -23.19
CA GLY A 8 62.89 -1.35 -22.29
C GLY A 8 62.34 -1.90 -20.98
N PRO A 9 62.83 -3.04 -20.52
CA PRO A 9 62.26 -3.79 -19.41
C PRO A 9 63.02 -3.54 -18.08
N PHE A 10 62.36 -3.73 -16.97
CA PHE A 10 63.04 -4.09 -15.73
C PHE A 10 62.33 -5.23 -15.01
N PHE A 11 62.98 -6.39 -15.06
CA PHE A 11 62.80 -7.53 -14.18
C PHE A 11 63.52 -7.27 -12.84
N GLY A 12 62.96 -7.80 -11.74
CA GLY A 12 63.80 -8.11 -10.61
C GLY A 12 63.11 -8.19 -9.27
N LEU A 13 62.70 -9.41 -8.85
CA LEU A 13 62.91 -10.02 -7.55
C LEU A 13 62.43 -9.30 -6.26
N ALA A 14 61.43 -9.86 -5.59
CA ALA A 14 61.59 -10.42 -4.26
C ALA A 14 60.36 -11.21 -3.79
N LEU A 15 60.41 -12.51 -3.99
CA LEU A 15 59.73 -13.50 -3.15
C LEU A 15 60.53 -13.62 -1.85
N ASN A 16 59.87 -13.38 -0.73
CA ASN A 16 60.04 -14.04 0.56
C ASN A 16 59.65 -13.11 1.70
N GLN A 17 58.52 -13.40 2.30
CA GLN A 17 58.27 -13.50 3.73
C GLN A 17 56.77 -13.55 3.99
N ILE A 18 56.17 -14.71 3.77
CA ILE A 18 54.90 -15.04 4.42
C ILE A 18 55.26 -15.56 5.82
N ARG A 19 55.15 -14.70 6.82
CA ARG A 19 55.17 -15.13 8.23
C ARG A 19 53.80 -15.62 8.59
N PHE A 20 53.67 -16.87 8.89
CA PHE A 20 52.49 -17.49 9.54
C PHE A 20 52.28 -16.78 10.90
N ILE A 21 51.15 -16.10 11.02
CA ILE A 21 50.66 -15.55 12.28
C ILE A 21 49.87 -16.66 12.97
N SER A 22 50.29 -17.03 14.17
CA SER A 22 49.71 -18.06 15.03
C SER A 22 48.24 -17.71 15.39
N PRO A 23 47.34 -18.71 15.56
CA PRO A 23 45.93 -18.51 15.90
C PRO A 23 45.67 -17.70 17.19
N PHE A 24 46.67 -17.58 18.07
CA PHE A 24 46.59 -16.84 19.36
C PHE A 24 46.70 -15.31 19.24
N GLN A 25 47.01 -14.77 18.05
CA GLN A 25 47.08 -13.32 17.83
C GLN A 25 45.84 -12.71 17.21
N LEU A 26 44.89 -13.53 16.71
CA LEU A 26 43.60 -13.07 16.16
C LEU A 26 42.57 -12.75 17.23
N GLU A 27 42.70 -13.27 18.45
CA GLU A 27 41.78 -12.97 19.56
C GLU A 27 41.98 -11.59 20.23
N LYS A 28 43.07 -10.90 19.95
CA LYS A 28 43.33 -9.56 20.52
C LYS A 28 42.93 -8.40 19.60
N LEU A 29 42.42 -8.64 18.39
CA LEU A 29 42.02 -7.56 17.46
C LEU A 29 40.50 -7.36 17.35
N SER A 30 39.65 -8.12 18.05
CA SER A 30 38.21 -8.03 17.93
C SER A 30 37.49 -7.29 19.05
N MET A 31 38.20 -6.56 19.92
CA MET A 31 37.55 -5.74 20.95
C MET A 31 37.99 -4.27 20.87
N ARG A 32 37.69 -3.61 19.79
CA ARG A 32 37.48 -2.17 19.81
C ARG A 32 36.03 -1.90 20.15
N LEU A 33 35.74 -1.68 21.42
CA LEU A 33 34.49 -1.16 21.95
C LEU A 33 34.18 0.16 21.24
N HIS A 34 33.12 0.17 20.43
CA HIS A 34 32.59 1.41 19.90
C HIS A 34 32.03 2.24 21.08
N LYS A 35 32.64 3.38 21.33
CA LYS A 35 32.11 4.40 22.22
C LYS A 35 31.14 5.28 21.44
N THR A 36 30.05 5.68 22.08
CA THR A 36 29.20 6.75 21.58
C THR A 36 29.89 8.10 21.61
N CYS A 37 29.37 9.12 20.90
CA CYS A 37 29.96 10.46 20.78
C CYS A 37 30.23 11.14 22.13
N ASP A 38 29.58 10.70 23.20
CA ASP A 38 29.69 11.15 24.59
C ASP A 38 30.59 10.25 25.44
N GLY A 39 31.27 9.28 24.83
CA GLY A 39 32.33 8.47 25.48
C GLY A 39 31.85 7.28 26.29
N MET A 40 30.53 6.97 26.31
CA MET A 40 29.97 5.85 27.06
C MET A 40 30.04 4.53 26.30
N THR A 41 30.21 3.40 27.02
CA THR A 41 30.22 2.06 26.45
C THR A 41 28.88 1.37 26.66
N ARG A 42 28.54 0.39 25.79
CA ARG A 42 27.32 -0.45 25.96
C ARG A 42 27.22 -1.09 27.35
N ARG A 43 28.33 -1.38 27.97
CA ARG A 43 28.40 -1.95 29.32
C ARG A 43 28.03 -0.92 30.40
N ASP A 44 28.31 0.34 30.17
CA ASP A 44 27.97 1.45 31.09
C ASP A 44 26.46 1.71 31.03
N ILE A 45 25.84 1.59 29.84
CA ILE A 45 24.39 1.71 29.65
C ILE A 45 23.66 0.55 30.34
N LEU A 46 24.15 -0.68 30.21
CA LEU A 46 23.57 -1.84 30.89
C LEU A 46 23.72 -1.77 32.41
N ARG A 47 24.82 -1.20 32.94
CA ARG A 47 24.99 -1.00 34.38
C ARG A 47 24.10 0.10 34.95
N MET A 48 23.78 1.14 34.19
CA MET A 48 22.79 2.14 34.61
C MET A 48 21.36 1.58 34.65
N GLY A 49 21.03 0.67 33.74
CA GLY A 49 19.73 -0.02 33.72
C GLY A 49 19.49 -0.97 34.90
N THR A 50 20.53 -1.57 35.47
CA THR A 50 20.41 -2.52 36.59
C THR A 50 20.44 -1.87 37.97
N LEU A 51 20.84 -0.59 38.08
CA LEU A 51 20.82 0.15 39.33
C LEU A 51 19.49 0.90 39.60
N GLY A 52 18.57 0.90 38.64
CA GLY A 52 17.29 1.62 38.71
C GLY A 52 16.17 0.93 39.46
N THR A 53 16.32 -0.31 39.96
CA THR A 53 15.28 -1.02 40.68
C THR A 53 15.28 -0.86 42.20
N GLY A 54 16.12 0.04 42.74
CA GLY A 54 16.31 0.15 44.18
C GLY A 54 16.41 1.53 44.80
N ALA A 55 16.18 2.66 44.09
CA ALA A 55 16.21 3.98 44.72
C ALA A 55 15.18 4.92 44.10
N VAL A 56 14.23 5.31 44.89
CA VAL A 56 13.33 6.44 44.67
C VAL A 56 14.15 7.74 44.74
N GLY A 57 14.15 8.50 43.65
CA GLY A 57 14.60 9.89 43.62
C GLY A 57 16.03 10.09 43.14
N ILE A 58 16.16 10.57 41.90
CA ILE A 58 16.96 11.73 41.46
C ILE A 58 16.80 11.88 39.94
N SER A 59 16.15 12.98 39.61
CA SER A 59 16.33 13.92 38.48
C SER A 59 16.44 13.42 37.03
N GLY A 60 15.50 13.86 36.26
CA GLY A 60 15.73 14.37 34.91
C GLY A 60 15.26 13.53 33.73
N LEU A 61 14.89 12.25 33.91
CA LEU A 61 14.16 11.50 32.90
C LEU A 61 12.72 11.41 33.36
N THR A 62 11.89 12.32 32.89
CA THR A 62 10.46 12.30 33.17
C THR A 62 9.82 11.04 32.56
N MET A 63 8.92 10.38 33.28
CA MET A 63 8.12 9.24 32.79
C MET A 63 7.59 9.41 31.36
N PRO A 64 7.27 10.63 30.89
CA PRO A 64 6.92 10.85 29.48
C PRO A 64 8.02 10.50 28.47
N GLY A 65 9.29 10.70 28.81
CA GLY A 65 10.41 10.34 27.91
C GLY A 65 10.64 8.83 27.83
N TRP A 66 10.38 8.08 28.89
CA TRP A 66 10.42 6.62 28.90
C TRP A 66 9.22 6.01 28.20
N LEU A 67 8.03 6.57 28.39
CA LEU A 67 6.81 6.16 27.70
C LEU A 67 6.90 6.43 26.20
N SER A 68 7.47 7.56 25.76
CA SER A 68 7.67 7.83 24.33
C SER A 68 8.68 6.88 23.65
N MET A 69 9.69 6.38 24.37
CA MET A 69 10.62 5.36 23.87
C MET A 69 10.01 3.94 23.90
N ALA A 70 9.15 3.66 24.88
CA ALA A 70 8.41 2.41 24.96
C ALA A 70 7.28 2.35 23.90
N ASP A 71 6.58 3.47 23.69
CA ASP A 71 5.57 3.59 22.63
C ASP A 71 6.16 3.45 21.23
N ALA A 72 7.32 4.01 20.94
CA ALA A 72 8.02 3.82 19.66
C ALA A 72 8.39 2.35 19.41
N GLY A 73 8.60 1.55 20.46
CA GLY A 73 8.87 0.12 20.36
C GLY A 73 7.62 -0.78 20.38
N GLN A 74 6.52 -0.35 21.02
CA GLN A 74 5.29 -1.12 21.12
C GLN A 74 4.33 -0.90 19.96
N ILE A 75 4.38 0.24 19.29
CA ILE A 75 3.58 0.53 18.09
C ILE A 75 3.98 -0.40 16.92
N ALA A 76 5.20 -0.92 16.92
CA ALA A 76 5.67 -1.89 15.91
C ALA A 76 5.05 -3.30 16.04
N ALA A 77 4.38 -3.63 17.14
CA ALA A 77 3.96 -5.02 17.42
C ALA A 77 2.50 -5.36 17.02
N SER A 78 1.67 -4.40 16.64
CA SER A 78 0.23 -4.64 16.38
C SER A 78 -0.26 -4.19 14.99
N GLY A 79 0.62 -3.88 14.07
CA GLY A 79 0.24 -3.42 12.72
C GLY A 79 -0.49 -4.46 11.90
N ALA A 80 -1.28 -4.00 10.94
CA ALA A 80 -1.95 -4.84 9.96
C ALA A 80 -0.91 -5.69 9.19
N LYS A 81 -1.27 -6.95 8.94
CA LYS A 81 -0.40 -7.89 8.21
C LYS A 81 -0.60 -7.81 6.71
N ARG A 82 -1.76 -7.36 6.27
CA ARG A 82 -2.20 -7.30 4.87
C ARG A 82 -2.86 -5.98 4.58
N ALA A 83 -3.06 -5.66 3.30
CA ALA A 83 -3.72 -4.42 2.94
C ALA A 83 -4.63 -4.54 1.71
N ILE A 84 -5.63 -3.65 1.67
CA ILE A 84 -6.48 -3.41 0.52
C ILE A 84 -6.43 -1.92 0.19
N PHE A 85 -6.15 -1.60 -1.05
CA PHE A 85 -6.13 -0.24 -1.57
C PHE A 85 -7.21 -0.05 -2.63
N ILE A 86 -8.08 0.93 -2.46
CA ILE A 86 -9.17 1.25 -3.39
C ILE A 86 -8.93 2.62 -4.00
N GLU A 87 -8.76 2.65 -5.31
CA GLU A 87 -8.61 3.88 -6.08
C GLU A 87 -9.95 4.28 -6.72
N LEU A 88 -10.47 5.44 -6.37
CA LEU A 88 -11.67 6.05 -6.95
C LEU A 88 -11.25 6.90 -8.15
N VAL A 89 -11.07 6.25 -9.31
CA VAL A 89 -10.45 6.86 -10.49
C VAL A 89 -11.32 7.94 -11.12
N GLY A 90 -10.79 9.14 -11.21
CA GLY A 90 -11.46 10.31 -11.76
C GLY A 90 -11.65 11.46 -10.77
N GLY A 91 -11.23 11.31 -9.51
CA GLY A 91 -11.30 12.35 -8.49
C GLY A 91 -12.70 12.56 -7.92
N PRO A 92 -13.11 11.82 -6.89
CA PRO A 92 -14.43 11.92 -6.28
C PRO A 92 -14.67 13.29 -5.64
N SER A 93 -15.88 13.81 -5.78
CA SER A 93 -16.29 15.05 -5.12
C SER A 93 -16.42 14.82 -3.61
N HIS A 94 -15.53 15.44 -2.83
CA HIS A 94 -15.58 15.40 -1.37
C HIS A 94 -16.88 15.98 -0.80
N MET A 95 -17.39 17.06 -1.44
CA MET A 95 -18.60 17.76 -1.01
C MET A 95 -19.89 16.98 -1.25
N ASP A 96 -19.89 16.03 -2.19
CA ASP A 96 -21.07 15.25 -2.53
C ASP A 96 -21.01 13.85 -1.93
N THR A 97 -19.97 13.55 -1.10
CA THR A 97 -19.72 12.24 -0.50
C THR A 97 -19.53 12.30 1.03
N PHE A 98 -18.33 12.68 1.50
CA PHE A 98 -17.93 12.59 2.91
C PHE A 98 -17.72 13.95 3.61
N ASP A 99 -17.82 15.08 2.89
CA ASP A 99 -17.56 16.43 3.42
C ASP A 99 -18.62 17.43 2.96
N LEU A 100 -19.90 17.10 3.19
CA LEU A 100 -21.02 17.95 2.77
C LEU A 100 -21.06 19.25 3.55
N LYS A 101 -21.47 20.31 2.85
CA LYS A 101 -21.60 21.70 3.40
C LYS A 101 -23.05 22.20 3.26
N PRO A 102 -24.00 21.70 4.04
CA PRO A 102 -25.44 21.97 3.87
C PRO A 102 -25.78 23.47 4.05
N ASN A 103 -24.95 24.20 4.79
CA ASN A 103 -25.14 25.64 5.05
C ASN A 103 -24.49 26.54 3.99
N SER A 104 -23.74 25.99 3.03
CA SER A 104 -23.16 26.76 1.93
C SER A 104 -24.25 27.20 0.92
N PRO A 105 -23.99 28.25 0.12
CA PRO A 105 -24.88 28.63 -0.99
C PRO A 105 -25.14 27.48 -1.96
N SER A 106 -26.29 27.50 -2.63
CA SER A 106 -26.73 26.38 -3.50
C SER A 106 -25.76 26.04 -4.62
N GLU A 107 -25.04 27.03 -5.14
CA GLU A 107 -23.99 26.85 -6.17
C GLU A 107 -22.73 26.13 -5.64
N VAL A 108 -22.66 25.93 -4.32
CA VAL A 108 -21.54 25.22 -3.65
C VAL A 108 -22.02 23.92 -3.04
N ARG A 109 -23.05 23.94 -2.19
CA ARG A 109 -23.50 22.76 -1.43
C ARG A 109 -23.97 21.58 -2.28
N GLY A 110 -24.43 21.86 -3.51
CA GLY A 110 -24.98 20.82 -4.39
C GLY A 110 -26.40 20.39 -4.04
N GLN A 111 -26.77 19.20 -4.50
CA GLN A 111 -28.13 18.65 -4.41
C GLN A 111 -28.31 17.64 -3.27
N PHE A 112 -27.23 17.11 -2.68
CA PHE A 112 -27.27 16.01 -1.72
C PHE A 112 -27.32 16.50 -0.29
N ASN A 113 -28.04 15.75 0.57
CA ASN A 113 -28.18 16.04 1.98
C ASN A 113 -27.29 15.12 2.81
N PRO A 114 -26.81 15.60 3.99
CA PRO A 114 -26.14 14.73 4.94
C PRO A 114 -27.14 13.81 5.65
N ILE A 115 -26.73 12.59 5.94
CA ILE A 115 -27.42 11.66 6.85
C ILE A 115 -26.54 11.32 8.04
N LYS A 116 -27.16 11.06 9.18
CA LYS A 116 -26.50 10.57 10.38
C LYS A 116 -25.99 9.15 10.16
N THR A 117 -24.87 8.85 10.79
CA THR A 117 -24.25 7.54 10.78
C THR A 117 -24.41 6.83 12.12
N ASN A 118 -23.89 5.59 12.23
CA ASN A 118 -23.80 4.88 13.51
C ASN A 118 -22.70 5.45 14.44
N SER A 119 -21.89 6.39 13.95
CA SER A 119 -20.87 7.11 14.73
C SER A 119 -21.37 8.49 15.11
N PRO A 120 -21.48 8.83 16.40
CA PRO A 120 -22.01 10.12 16.85
C PRO A 120 -21.25 11.31 16.26
N GLY A 121 -21.97 12.28 15.70
CA GLY A 121 -21.38 13.50 15.12
C GLY A 121 -20.81 13.34 13.71
N VAL A 122 -20.81 12.14 13.15
CA VAL A 122 -20.36 11.88 11.78
C VAL A 122 -21.56 11.83 10.85
N GLU A 123 -21.50 12.66 9.81
CA GLU A 123 -22.50 12.69 8.73
C GLU A 123 -21.82 12.52 7.37
N ILE A 124 -22.49 11.77 6.47
CA ILE A 124 -22.07 11.52 5.09
C ILE A 124 -23.26 11.68 4.13
N SER A 125 -23.02 11.56 2.82
CA SER A 125 -24.08 11.71 1.81
C SER A 125 -25.25 10.74 2.02
N GLU A 126 -26.48 11.23 1.80
CA GLU A 126 -27.72 10.42 1.83
C GLU A 126 -27.71 9.23 0.86
N HIS A 127 -26.82 9.25 -0.13
CA HIS A 127 -26.64 8.18 -1.10
C HIS A 127 -25.64 7.11 -0.66
N LEU A 128 -25.19 7.15 0.61
CA LEU A 128 -24.30 6.18 1.24
C LEU A 128 -24.92 5.51 2.50
N PRO A 129 -26.18 5.03 2.43
CA PRO A 129 -26.91 4.55 3.61
C PRO A 129 -26.34 3.27 4.24
N LYS A 130 -25.66 2.41 3.47
CA LYS A 130 -25.01 1.19 3.99
C LYS A 130 -23.71 1.55 4.69
N LEU A 131 -22.91 2.43 4.11
CA LEU A 131 -21.68 2.96 4.75
C LEU A 131 -22.00 3.71 6.02
N ALA A 132 -23.10 4.45 6.09
CA ALA A 132 -23.56 5.12 7.31
C ALA A 132 -23.79 4.17 8.48
N ARG A 133 -24.05 2.89 8.23
CA ARG A 133 -24.26 1.85 9.28
C ARG A 133 -22.97 1.18 9.74
N VAL A 134 -21.86 1.42 9.07
CA VAL A 134 -20.54 0.81 9.36
C VAL A 134 -19.43 1.85 9.49
N THR A 135 -19.81 3.12 9.76
CA THR A 135 -18.85 4.22 9.93
C THR A 135 -17.93 4.00 11.12
N ASP A 136 -18.39 3.27 12.14
CA ASP A 136 -17.58 2.80 13.27
C ASP A 136 -16.35 1.99 12.87
N LYS A 137 -16.26 1.51 11.63
CA LYS A 137 -15.18 0.67 11.13
C LYS A 137 -14.12 1.43 10.32
N PHE A 138 -14.32 2.72 10.05
CA PHE A 138 -13.36 3.52 9.27
C PHE A 138 -13.27 4.96 9.77
N ALA A 139 -12.11 5.58 9.54
CA ALA A 139 -11.87 7.00 9.76
C ALA A 139 -11.98 7.76 8.44
N ILE A 140 -12.50 8.98 8.51
CA ILE A 140 -12.62 9.91 7.39
C ILE A 140 -11.57 11.02 7.57
N LEU A 141 -10.64 11.11 6.63
CA LEU A 141 -9.67 12.20 6.54
C LEU A 141 -10.25 13.30 5.64
N ARG A 142 -10.58 14.46 6.21
CA ARG A 142 -11.08 15.63 5.48
C ARG A 142 -9.99 16.69 5.33
N GLY A 143 -10.10 17.54 4.33
CA GLY A 143 -9.10 18.58 4.09
C GLY A 143 -7.74 18.04 3.65
N VAL A 144 -7.69 16.84 3.08
CA VAL A 144 -6.48 16.35 2.41
C VAL A 144 -6.22 17.24 1.19
N SER A 145 -4.98 17.67 1.02
CA SER A 145 -4.64 18.70 0.04
C SER A 145 -3.31 18.45 -0.66
N HIS A 146 -3.29 18.75 -1.96
CA HIS A 146 -2.07 18.85 -2.76
C HIS A 146 -2.26 19.82 -3.93
N THR A 147 -1.34 19.84 -4.92
CA THR A 147 -1.35 20.86 -5.99
C THR A 147 -1.41 20.27 -7.41
N LEU A 148 -1.54 18.94 -7.56
CA LEU A 148 -1.51 18.26 -8.86
C LEU A 148 -2.95 18.08 -9.39
N ALA A 149 -3.34 18.84 -10.40
CA ALA A 149 -4.69 18.84 -10.97
C ALA A 149 -4.83 17.99 -12.25
N ALA A 150 -3.77 17.35 -12.71
CA ALA A 150 -3.79 16.40 -13.82
C ALA A 150 -3.96 14.96 -13.31
N HIS A 151 -4.84 14.19 -13.93
CA HIS A 151 -5.13 12.81 -13.53
C HIS A 151 -3.88 11.94 -13.36
N GLU A 152 -3.00 11.91 -14.37
CA GLU A 152 -1.80 11.07 -14.34
C GLU A 152 -0.89 11.40 -13.14
N LEU A 153 -0.59 12.69 -12.94
CA LEU A 153 0.29 13.12 -11.85
C LEU A 153 -0.37 12.99 -10.48
N GLY A 154 -1.67 13.28 -10.38
CA GLY A 154 -2.44 13.09 -9.15
C GLY A 154 -2.49 11.61 -8.76
N ARG A 155 -2.79 10.73 -9.72
CA ARG A 155 -2.82 9.28 -9.52
C ARG A 155 -1.46 8.73 -9.12
N GLU A 156 -0.38 9.12 -9.82
CA GLU A 156 0.98 8.73 -9.45
C GLU A 156 1.28 9.11 -8.00
N TYR A 157 0.87 10.31 -7.58
CA TYR A 157 1.09 10.79 -6.22
C TYR A 157 0.35 9.97 -5.17
N VAL A 158 -0.96 9.82 -5.31
CA VAL A 158 -1.78 9.13 -4.29
C VAL A 158 -1.56 7.61 -4.27
N ASN A 159 -1.14 7.01 -5.38
CA ASN A 159 -0.84 5.57 -5.45
C ASN A 159 0.57 5.21 -4.94
N ALA A 160 1.49 6.19 -4.91
CA ALA A 160 2.86 5.98 -4.43
C ALA A 160 3.14 6.60 -3.05
N GLY A 161 2.28 7.53 -2.59
CA GLY A 161 2.51 8.28 -1.36
C GLY A 161 3.73 9.18 -1.41
N SER A 162 4.23 9.47 -2.61
CA SER A 162 5.39 10.35 -2.84
C SER A 162 5.15 11.19 -4.08
N ARG A 163 5.38 12.51 -3.95
CA ARG A 163 5.18 13.44 -5.06
C ARG A 163 6.01 13.05 -6.27
N PRO A 164 5.42 12.93 -7.48
CA PRO A 164 6.13 12.54 -8.69
C PRO A 164 7.28 13.48 -9.02
N ILE A 165 8.38 12.91 -9.51
CA ILE A 165 9.51 13.62 -10.09
C ILE A 165 9.87 12.98 -11.43
N PRO A 166 10.23 13.76 -12.47
CA PRO A 166 10.47 13.21 -13.81
C PRO A 166 11.57 12.15 -13.90
N ALA A 167 12.57 12.23 -13.00
CA ALA A 167 13.74 11.38 -13.03
C ALA A 167 13.54 10.01 -12.35
N LEU A 168 12.42 9.78 -11.65
CA LEU A 168 12.22 8.57 -10.86
C LEU A 168 10.74 8.16 -10.81
N LYS A 169 10.48 6.90 -11.11
CA LYS A 169 9.16 6.29 -10.91
C LYS A 169 9.11 5.64 -9.53
N PHE A 170 8.27 6.20 -8.65
CA PHE A 170 8.05 5.62 -7.32
C PHE A 170 7.21 4.35 -7.40
N PRO A 171 7.47 3.35 -6.52
CA PRO A 171 6.67 2.15 -6.45
C PRO A 171 5.27 2.45 -5.87
N GLY A 172 4.27 1.73 -6.33
CA GLY A 172 2.97 1.71 -5.67
C GLY A 172 3.03 0.96 -4.33
N TYR A 173 2.07 1.24 -3.44
CA TYR A 173 1.99 0.62 -2.10
C TYR A 173 2.13 -0.90 -2.13
N GLY A 174 1.44 -1.58 -3.07
CA GLY A 174 1.48 -3.03 -3.17
C GLY A 174 2.86 -3.58 -3.53
N SER A 175 3.65 -2.85 -4.31
CA SER A 175 5.01 -3.23 -4.64
C SER A 175 5.95 -3.11 -3.44
N VAL A 176 5.75 -2.07 -2.62
CA VAL A 176 6.48 -1.91 -1.35
C VAL A 176 6.15 -3.05 -0.38
N VAL A 177 4.85 -3.35 -0.20
CA VAL A 177 4.42 -4.45 0.67
C VAL A 177 4.96 -5.80 0.19
N THR A 178 5.02 -6.01 -1.14
CA THR A 178 5.61 -7.23 -1.73
C THR A 178 7.10 -7.35 -1.41
N ALA A 179 7.84 -6.24 -1.44
CA ALA A 179 9.27 -6.22 -1.12
C ALA A 179 9.55 -6.39 0.37
N GLU A 180 8.65 -5.88 1.23
CA GLU A 180 8.83 -5.86 2.69
C GLU A 180 8.26 -7.09 3.41
N ARG A 181 7.46 -7.92 2.73
CA ARG A 181 6.79 -9.05 3.35
C ARG A 181 6.98 -10.34 2.58
N GLU A 182 7.29 -11.38 3.32
CA GLU A 182 7.28 -12.73 2.78
C GLU A 182 5.86 -13.16 2.43
N CYS A 183 5.75 -13.97 1.39
CA CYS A 183 4.51 -14.59 0.95
C CYS A 183 4.78 -16.04 0.56
N ASP A 184 3.80 -16.90 0.80
CA ASP A 184 3.87 -18.29 0.32
C ASP A 184 4.02 -18.32 -1.20
N MET A 185 4.85 -19.21 -1.71
CA MET A 185 5.15 -19.31 -3.14
C MET A 185 3.93 -19.65 -4.01
N ASP A 186 2.93 -20.29 -3.41
CA ASP A 186 1.73 -20.76 -4.10
C ASP A 186 0.59 -19.71 -4.14
N ILE A 187 0.79 -18.52 -3.55
CA ILE A 187 -0.14 -17.39 -3.54
C ILE A 187 0.58 -16.13 -4.07
N PRO A 188 -0.06 -15.32 -4.94
CA PRO A 188 0.53 -14.06 -5.38
C PRO A 188 0.60 -13.08 -4.20
N PRO A 189 1.74 -12.40 -3.96
CA PRO A 189 1.87 -11.44 -2.88
C PRO A 189 1.01 -10.19 -3.08
N HIS A 190 0.78 -9.79 -4.33
CA HIS A 190 -0.02 -8.63 -4.71
C HIS A 190 -0.95 -8.96 -5.88
N VAL A 191 -2.24 -8.74 -5.72
CA VAL A 191 -3.26 -8.89 -6.77
C VAL A 191 -3.90 -7.54 -7.07
N ALA A 192 -3.97 -7.16 -8.35
CA ALA A 192 -4.64 -5.95 -8.81
C ALA A 192 -5.87 -6.27 -9.65
N ILE A 193 -7.02 -5.66 -9.33
CA ILE A 193 -8.31 -5.93 -9.95
C ILE A 193 -8.89 -4.62 -10.56
N PRO A 194 -9.02 -4.50 -11.87
CA PRO A 194 -8.49 -5.40 -12.89
C PRO A 194 -7.01 -5.18 -13.20
N LYS A 195 -6.45 -4.02 -12.82
CA LYS A 195 -5.07 -3.60 -13.06
C LYS A 195 -4.54 -2.71 -11.94
N SER A 196 -3.24 -2.63 -11.81
CA SER A 196 -2.61 -1.74 -10.85
C SER A 196 -2.71 -0.28 -11.28
N GLY A 197 -2.95 0.62 -10.32
CA GLY A 197 -2.91 2.07 -10.52
C GLY A 197 -1.49 2.60 -10.66
N GLN A 198 -0.52 1.96 -9.99
CA GLN A 198 0.90 2.28 -10.00
C GLN A 198 1.73 1.00 -10.06
N GLY A 199 2.75 1.01 -10.90
CA GLY A 199 3.68 -0.12 -11.05
C GLY A 199 4.75 -0.19 -9.96
N PRO A 200 5.70 -1.13 -10.09
CA PRO A 200 6.74 -1.35 -9.08
C PRO A 200 7.83 -0.26 -9.05
N GLY A 201 7.83 0.67 -10.01
CA GLY A 201 8.82 1.75 -10.06
C GLY A 201 10.25 1.22 -10.01
N PHE A 202 11.10 1.89 -9.23
CA PHE A 202 12.51 1.52 -9.06
C PHE A 202 12.73 0.19 -8.31
N MET A 203 11.69 -0.40 -7.70
CA MET A 203 11.82 -1.69 -7.03
C MET A 203 11.84 -2.89 -7.99
N GLY A 204 11.63 -2.67 -9.29
CA GLY A 204 11.73 -3.71 -10.31
C GLY A 204 10.52 -4.64 -10.43
N LEU A 205 10.46 -5.36 -11.55
CA LEU A 205 9.30 -6.19 -11.94
C LEU A 205 8.99 -7.34 -10.97
N GLN A 206 9.95 -7.80 -10.18
CA GLN A 206 9.75 -8.83 -9.15
C GLN A 206 8.72 -8.42 -8.09
N ASN A 207 8.46 -7.12 -7.94
CA ASN A 207 7.48 -6.59 -7.01
C ASN A 207 6.19 -6.11 -7.72
N ALA A 208 5.98 -6.50 -8.98
CA ALA A 208 4.79 -6.15 -9.73
C ALA A 208 3.57 -6.95 -9.27
N ALA A 209 2.37 -6.36 -9.43
CA ALA A 209 1.11 -7.03 -9.15
C ALA A 209 0.80 -8.14 -10.18
N LEU A 210 0.15 -9.21 -9.72
CA LEU A 210 -0.65 -10.05 -10.59
C LEU A 210 -1.93 -9.31 -10.97
N GLU A 211 -2.01 -8.84 -12.20
CA GLU A 211 -3.21 -8.17 -12.70
C GLU A 211 -4.23 -9.18 -13.22
N THR A 212 -5.46 -9.10 -12.74
CA THR A 212 -6.53 -10.02 -13.17
C THR A 212 -7.00 -9.75 -14.59
N LYS A 213 -6.76 -8.54 -15.12
CA LYS A 213 -7.17 -8.04 -16.45
C LYS A 213 -8.69 -7.99 -16.67
N ALA A 214 -9.49 -8.50 -15.73
CA ALA A 214 -10.93 -8.49 -15.74
C ALA A 214 -11.46 -8.33 -14.31
N THR A 215 -12.70 -7.89 -14.17
CA THR A 215 -13.44 -7.83 -12.91
C THR A 215 -14.39 -9.01 -12.78
N PRO A 216 -14.61 -9.55 -11.57
CA PRO A 216 -15.63 -10.56 -11.34
C PRO A 216 -17.03 -10.05 -11.70
N GLN A 217 -17.89 -10.96 -12.11
CA GLN A 217 -19.29 -10.69 -12.44
C GLN A 217 -20.18 -11.51 -11.52
N PHE A 218 -21.24 -10.92 -11.01
CA PHE A 218 -22.21 -11.61 -10.17
C PHE A 218 -22.78 -12.86 -10.89
N GLY A 219 -22.88 -13.97 -10.17
CA GLY A 219 -23.42 -15.21 -10.68
C GLY A 219 -22.58 -15.94 -11.73
N ARG A 220 -21.34 -15.48 -12.00
CA ARG A 220 -20.44 -16.11 -12.97
C ARG A 220 -19.14 -16.60 -12.29
N PRO A 221 -18.64 -17.77 -12.71
CA PRO A 221 -17.31 -18.20 -12.30
C PRO A 221 -16.26 -17.16 -12.72
N PHE A 222 -15.31 -16.89 -11.83
CA PHE A 222 -14.21 -15.99 -12.12
C PHE A 222 -12.89 -16.76 -12.15
N SER A 223 -12.13 -16.58 -13.21
CA SER A 223 -10.82 -17.18 -13.37
C SER A 223 -9.81 -16.17 -13.88
N VAL A 224 -8.57 -16.32 -13.48
CA VAL A 224 -7.46 -15.44 -13.84
C VAL A 224 -6.43 -16.24 -14.63
N ARG A 225 -6.01 -15.69 -15.76
CA ARG A 225 -4.95 -16.30 -16.57
C ARG A 225 -3.66 -16.37 -15.74
N GLY A 226 -3.07 -17.56 -15.69
CA GLY A 226 -1.88 -17.84 -14.89
C GLY A 226 -2.17 -18.41 -13.49
N ILE A 227 -3.45 -18.51 -13.11
CA ILE A 227 -3.92 -19.22 -11.90
C ILE A 227 -4.74 -20.46 -12.31
N SER A 228 -5.52 -20.35 -13.39
CA SER A 228 -6.29 -21.48 -13.94
C SER A 228 -5.45 -22.28 -14.94
N LEU A 229 -5.58 -23.60 -14.85
CA LEU A 229 -5.03 -24.48 -15.88
C LEU A 229 -5.74 -24.19 -17.22
N PRO A 230 -5.02 -24.04 -18.35
CA PRO A 230 -5.64 -24.10 -19.67
C PRO A 230 -6.41 -25.42 -19.81
N GLY A 231 -7.59 -25.38 -20.44
CA GLY A 231 -8.57 -26.47 -20.46
C GLY A 231 -8.06 -27.87 -20.90
N ASP A 232 -6.89 -27.93 -21.53
CA ASP A 232 -6.31 -29.15 -22.09
C ASP A 232 -5.10 -29.67 -21.32
N LEU A 233 -4.66 -28.97 -20.24
CA LEU A 233 -3.45 -29.32 -19.50
C LEU A 233 -3.76 -29.88 -18.11
N SER A 234 -3.22 -31.07 -17.83
CA SER A 234 -3.25 -31.64 -16.47
C SER A 234 -2.07 -31.10 -15.63
N VAL A 235 -2.21 -31.14 -14.30
CA VAL A 235 -1.13 -30.80 -13.35
C VAL A 235 0.11 -31.68 -13.63
N ASP A 236 -0.08 -32.97 -13.96
CA ASP A 236 1.00 -33.91 -14.27
C ASP A 236 1.76 -33.54 -15.53
N GLU A 237 1.07 -32.98 -16.50
CA GLU A 237 1.70 -32.54 -17.75
C GLU A 237 2.53 -31.25 -17.56
N ILE A 238 2.04 -30.32 -16.76
CA ILE A 238 2.77 -29.14 -16.37
C ILE A 238 4.00 -29.53 -15.53
N SER A 239 3.84 -30.48 -14.58
CA SER A 239 4.95 -30.99 -13.77
C SER A 239 6.05 -31.62 -14.64
N ARG A 240 5.67 -32.40 -15.67
CA ARG A 240 6.63 -32.98 -16.64
C ARG A 240 7.35 -31.90 -17.45
N ARG A 241 6.65 -30.86 -17.90
CA ARG A 241 7.25 -29.74 -18.64
C ARG A 241 8.22 -28.95 -17.78
N GLN A 242 7.90 -28.71 -16.50
CA GLN A 242 8.82 -28.02 -15.60
C GLN A 242 10.07 -28.86 -15.29
N GLN A 243 9.93 -30.16 -15.06
CA GLN A 243 11.10 -31.04 -14.88
C GLN A 243 12.01 -31.03 -16.11
N LEU A 244 11.42 -30.96 -17.31
CA LEU A 244 12.19 -30.87 -18.54
C LEU A 244 12.94 -29.54 -18.63
N LEU A 245 12.28 -28.41 -18.33
CA LEU A 245 12.89 -27.09 -18.27
C LEU A 245 14.05 -27.05 -17.28
N GLN A 246 13.84 -27.50 -16.04
CA GLN A 246 14.89 -27.56 -15.02
C GLN A 246 16.11 -28.42 -15.45
N ARG A 247 15.89 -29.50 -16.24
CA ARG A 247 16.99 -30.29 -16.79
C ARG A 247 17.76 -29.56 -17.91
N LEU A 248 17.06 -28.74 -18.68
CA LEU A 248 17.65 -27.89 -19.71
C LEU A 248 18.44 -26.75 -19.08
N ASP A 249 17.83 -26.04 -18.12
CA ASP A 249 18.43 -24.91 -17.41
C ASP A 249 19.71 -25.31 -16.67
N ARG A 250 19.75 -26.49 -16.02
CA ARG A 250 20.97 -27.02 -15.40
C ARG A 250 22.12 -27.24 -16.42
N ARG A 251 21.80 -27.59 -17.66
CA ARG A 251 22.82 -27.74 -18.71
C ARG A 251 23.28 -26.41 -19.27
N PHE A 252 22.47 -25.38 -19.22
CA PHE A 252 22.84 -24.02 -19.67
C PHE A 252 23.50 -23.21 -18.57
N ALA A 253 23.15 -23.42 -17.29
CA ALA A 253 23.75 -22.74 -16.14
C ALA A 253 25.28 -22.99 -16.03
N ASP A 254 25.77 -24.11 -16.52
CA ASP A 254 27.19 -24.39 -16.62
C ASP A 254 27.92 -23.56 -17.72
N MET A 255 27.18 -22.80 -18.53
CA MET A 255 27.70 -22.08 -19.70
C MET A 255 27.60 -20.55 -19.60
N GLU A 256 26.84 -19.98 -18.67
CA GLU A 256 26.60 -18.53 -18.58
C GLU A 256 26.94 -17.96 -17.20
N SER A 257 27.67 -16.83 -17.21
CA SER A 257 28.24 -16.19 -16.02
C SER A 257 27.39 -15.07 -15.39
N ASP A 258 26.12 -14.86 -15.78
CA ASP A 258 25.25 -13.84 -15.20
C ASP A 258 24.20 -14.43 -14.25
N ASP A 259 24.67 -14.67 -13.03
CA ASP A 259 23.98 -15.44 -11.98
C ASP A 259 22.70 -14.77 -11.43
N GLN A 260 22.63 -13.42 -11.40
CA GLN A 260 21.49 -12.71 -10.80
C GLN A 260 20.23 -12.69 -11.68
N MET A 261 20.40 -12.52 -12.98
CA MET A 261 19.28 -12.50 -13.93
C MET A 261 18.65 -13.89 -14.09
N LEU A 262 19.49 -14.94 -14.13
CA LEU A 262 19.04 -16.33 -14.19
C LEU A 262 18.34 -16.76 -12.90
N GLN A 263 18.84 -16.38 -11.73
CA GLN A 263 18.20 -16.62 -10.44
C GLN A 263 16.82 -15.93 -10.35
N GLY A 264 16.70 -14.69 -10.85
CA GLY A 264 15.43 -13.98 -10.94
C GLY A 264 14.41 -14.70 -11.82
N LEU A 265 14.78 -15.12 -13.03
CA LEU A 265 13.92 -15.85 -13.96
C LEU A 265 13.49 -17.21 -13.39
N ASN A 266 14.39 -17.94 -12.72
CA ASN A 266 14.09 -19.22 -12.08
C ASN A 266 13.06 -19.05 -10.95
N ARG A 267 13.22 -18.05 -10.09
CA ARG A 267 12.27 -17.74 -9.00
C ARG A 267 10.88 -17.41 -9.53
N PHE A 268 10.77 -16.62 -10.59
CA PHE A 268 9.48 -16.32 -11.24
C PHE A 268 8.84 -17.57 -11.84
N GLY A 269 9.63 -18.43 -12.49
CA GLY A 269 9.17 -19.70 -13.03
C GLY A 269 8.64 -20.63 -11.94
N GLU A 270 9.34 -20.74 -10.82
CA GLU A 270 8.93 -21.54 -9.67
C GLU A 270 7.66 -21.01 -9.02
N GLN A 271 7.55 -19.70 -8.82
CA GLN A 271 6.35 -19.06 -8.28
C GLN A 271 5.15 -19.24 -9.21
N ALA A 272 5.32 -19.01 -10.51
CA ALA A 272 4.25 -19.21 -11.49
C ALA A 272 3.77 -20.67 -11.50
N TYR A 273 4.70 -21.62 -11.44
CA TYR A 273 4.35 -23.04 -11.34
C TYR A 273 3.62 -23.38 -10.06
N ALA A 274 4.12 -22.91 -8.91
CA ALA A 274 3.48 -23.13 -7.61
C ALA A 274 2.04 -22.59 -7.61
N MET A 275 1.81 -21.38 -8.13
CA MET A 275 0.48 -20.78 -8.24
C MET A 275 -0.46 -21.58 -9.16
N ILE A 276 0.00 -21.97 -10.36
CA ILE A 276 -0.83 -22.71 -11.33
C ILE A 276 -1.23 -24.09 -10.78
N THR A 277 -0.36 -24.73 -10.03
CA THR A 277 -0.62 -26.07 -9.47
C THR A 277 -1.34 -26.01 -8.12
N SER A 278 -1.41 -24.85 -7.45
CA SER A 278 -2.00 -24.70 -6.12
C SER A 278 -3.55 -24.79 -6.14
N PRO A 279 -4.12 -25.72 -5.41
CA PRO A 279 -5.57 -25.73 -5.14
C PRO A 279 -6.00 -24.48 -4.35
N ARG A 280 -5.15 -23.97 -3.43
CA ARG A 280 -5.37 -22.81 -2.59
C ARG A 280 -5.49 -21.54 -3.45
N ALA A 281 -4.55 -21.34 -4.40
CA ALA A 281 -4.62 -20.22 -5.33
C ALA A 281 -5.91 -20.24 -6.14
N ARG A 282 -6.29 -21.39 -6.73
CA ARG A 282 -7.55 -21.49 -7.47
C ARG A 282 -8.77 -21.22 -6.61
N LYS A 283 -8.82 -21.78 -5.40
CA LYS A 283 -9.93 -21.56 -4.45
C LYS A 283 -10.05 -20.08 -4.03
N ALA A 284 -8.95 -19.35 -3.92
CA ALA A 284 -8.96 -17.93 -3.58
C ALA A 284 -9.78 -17.10 -4.59
N PHE A 285 -9.75 -17.43 -5.88
CA PHE A 285 -10.47 -16.73 -6.93
C PHE A 285 -11.88 -17.25 -7.20
N ALA A 286 -12.30 -18.35 -6.57
CA ALA A 286 -13.60 -18.97 -6.79
C ALA A 286 -14.72 -18.30 -5.98
N ILE A 287 -15.08 -17.05 -6.33
CA ILE A 287 -16.09 -16.23 -5.63
C ILE A 287 -17.49 -16.88 -5.58
N ASN A 288 -17.82 -17.71 -6.56
CA ASN A 288 -19.08 -18.45 -6.65
C ASN A 288 -19.20 -19.57 -5.60
N GLU A 289 -18.13 -19.93 -4.90
CA GLU A 289 -18.15 -20.89 -3.79
C GLU A 289 -18.54 -20.25 -2.45
N GLU A 290 -18.67 -18.92 -2.39
CA GLU A 290 -19.09 -18.24 -1.16
C GLU A 290 -20.55 -18.56 -0.82
N PRO A 291 -20.87 -18.73 0.48
CA PRO A 291 -22.25 -18.89 0.92
C PRO A 291 -23.11 -17.69 0.48
N GLU A 292 -24.35 -17.95 0.07
CA GLU A 292 -25.27 -16.91 -0.38
C GLU A 292 -25.46 -15.79 0.65
N SER A 293 -25.49 -16.14 1.94
CA SER A 293 -25.58 -15.16 3.03
C SER A 293 -24.41 -14.19 3.07
N PHE A 294 -23.20 -14.64 2.72
CA PHE A 294 -22.03 -13.79 2.63
C PHE A 294 -22.04 -12.95 1.35
N GLN A 295 -22.43 -13.55 0.21
CA GLN A 295 -22.55 -12.80 -1.04
C GLN A 295 -23.56 -11.64 -0.95
N LYS A 296 -24.64 -11.78 -0.16
CA LYS A 296 -25.66 -10.73 0.06
C LYS A 296 -25.16 -9.48 0.79
N LEU A 297 -23.97 -9.52 1.41
CA LEU A 297 -23.34 -8.33 1.99
C LEU A 297 -22.89 -7.34 0.90
N PHE A 298 -22.61 -7.83 -0.27
CA PHE A 298 -22.07 -7.08 -1.39
C PHE A 298 -23.14 -6.79 -2.45
N GLY A 299 -22.88 -5.80 -3.29
CA GLY A 299 -23.71 -5.54 -4.47
C GLY A 299 -23.39 -6.51 -5.62
N GLU A 300 -24.24 -6.52 -6.63
CA GLU A 300 -24.08 -7.36 -7.81
C GLU A 300 -23.20 -6.73 -8.91
N ASP A 301 -22.85 -5.46 -8.76
CA ASP A 301 -21.99 -4.75 -9.69
C ASP A 301 -20.52 -5.26 -9.63
N PRO A 302 -19.74 -5.07 -10.71
CA PRO A 302 -18.38 -5.60 -10.79
C PRO A 302 -17.43 -5.09 -9.71
N PHE A 303 -17.62 -3.86 -9.20
CA PHE A 303 -16.80 -3.33 -8.12
C PHE A 303 -17.12 -4.03 -6.80
N SER A 304 -18.39 -4.19 -6.47
CA SER A 304 -18.83 -4.92 -5.28
C SER A 304 -18.35 -6.38 -5.31
N GLN A 305 -18.37 -7.03 -6.47
CA GLN A 305 -17.84 -8.38 -6.64
C GLN A 305 -16.30 -8.43 -6.52
N SER A 306 -15.61 -7.35 -6.91
CA SER A 306 -14.18 -7.21 -6.68
C SER A 306 -13.84 -7.02 -5.18
N CYS A 307 -14.71 -6.33 -4.43
CA CYS A 307 -14.62 -6.23 -2.97
C CYS A 307 -14.79 -7.60 -2.28
N LEU A 308 -15.75 -8.41 -2.72
CA LEU A 308 -15.93 -9.79 -2.25
C LEU A 308 -14.69 -10.65 -2.55
N LEU A 309 -14.16 -10.57 -3.76
CA LEU A 309 -12.93 -11.28 -4.15
C LEU A 309 -11.75 -10.84 -3.25
N SER A 310 -11.67 -9.56 -2.88
CA SER A 310 -10.60 -9.06 -2.03
C SER A 310 -10.60 -9.69 -0.64
N VAL A 311 -11.77 -9.89 -0.02
CA VAL A 311 -11.88 -10.60 1.26
C VAL A 311 -11.32 -12.02 1.13
N ARG A 312 -11.69 -12.75 0.07
CA ARG A 312 -11.18 -14.11 -0.20
C ARG A 312 -9.67 -14.16 -0.41
N LEU A 313 -9.14 -13.21 -1.17
CA LEU A 313 -7.69 -13.12 -1.42
C LEU A 313 -6.92 -12.86 -0.12
N ILE A 314 -7.38 -11.92 0.70
CA ILE A 314 -6.79 -11.63 2.02
C ILE A 314 -6.86 -12.88 2.92
N GLU A 315 -8.01 -13.54 3.01
CA GLU A 315 -8.18 -14.77 3.79
C GLU A 315 -7.24 -15.88 3.30
N SER A 316 -7.01 -15.95 2.00
CA SER A 316 -6.12 -16.94 1.39
C SER A 316 -4.62 -16.63 1.55
N GLY A 317 -4.26 -15.45 2.08
CA GLY A 317 -2.86 -15.11 2.38
C GLY A 317 -2.21 -14.12 1.42
N VAL A 318 -2.96 -13.53 0.48
CA VAL A 318 -2.48 -12.41 -0.35
C VAL A 318 -2.14 -11.22 0.56
N ASN A 319 -0.93 -10.67 0.44
CA ASN A 319 -0.48 -9.56 1.29
C ASN A 319 -1.10 -8.21 0.90
N PHE A 320 -1.34 -8.00 -0.40
CA PHE A 320 -1.88 -6.74 -0.90
C PHE A 320 -2.89 -6.96 -2.03
N VAL A 321 -4.04 -6.28 -1.94
CA VAL A 321 -5.04 -6.26 -3.01
C VAL A 321 -5.31 -4.81 -3.40
N SER A 322 -5.23 -4.49 -4.70
CA SER A 322 -5.61 -3.18 -5.21
C SER A 322 -6.85 -3.27 -6.11
N LEU A 323 -7.78 -2.32 -5.90
CA LEU A 323 -9.06 -2.22 -6.62
C LEU A 323 -9.18 -0.86 -7.28
N GLN A 324 -9.97 -0.79 -8.35
CA GLN A 324 -10.33 0.47 -9.00
C GLN A 324 -11.85 0.58 -9.18
N LEU A 325 -12.40 1.74 -8.80
CA LEU A 325 -13.75 2.15 -9.16
C LEU A 325 -13.64 3.43 -9.99
N GLY A 326 -13.90 3.33 -11.30
CA GLY A 326 -13.86 4.45 -12.22
C GLY A 326 -15.15 5.28 -12.25
N GLY A 327 -15.16 6.31 -13.12
CA GLY A 327 -16.36 7.12 -13.40
C GLY A 327 -16.51 8.39 -12.56
N TRP A 328 -15.48 8.76 -11.76
CA TRP A 328 -15.54 9.92 -10.88
C TRP A 328 -15.16 11.25 -11.57
N ASP A 329 -14.80 11.22 -12.85
CA ASP A 329 -14.50 12.44 -13.62
C ASP A 329 -15.78 13.13 -14.09
N THR A 330 -16.48 13.78 -13.16
CA THR A 330 -17.84 14.30 -13.32
C THR A 330 -17.89 15.78 -13.64
N HIS A 331 -17.18 16.19 -14.71
CA HIS A 331 -17.26 17.55 -15.24
C HIS A 331 -18.64 17.97 -15.71
N GLN A 332 -19.52 17.01 -16.00
CA GLN A 332 -20.92 17.20 -16.42
C GLN A 332 -21.78 16.15 -15.72
N ASP A 333 -23.02 16.50 -15.43
CA ASP A 333 -24.04 15.63 -14.85
C ASP A 333 -23.58 14.96 -13.55
N ASN A 334 -22.82 15.71 -12.72
CA ASN A 334 -22.19 15.22 -11.50
C ASN A 334 -23.19 14.51 -10.59
N PHE A 335 -24.30 15.19 -10.27
CA PHE A 335 -25.26 14.68 -9.30
C PHE A 335 -25.99 13.44 -9.80
N THR A 336 -26.40 13.42 -11.08
CA THR A 336 -27.04 12.27 -11.69
C THR A 336 -26.09 11.06 -11.73
N LYS A 337 -24.85 11.23 -12.19
CA LYS A 337 -23.86 10.15 -12.23
C LYS A 337 -23.54 9.60 -10.85
N LEU A 338 -23.33 10.49 -9.88
CA LEU A 338 -23.06 10.07 -8.50
C LEU A 338 -24.23 9.31 -7.92
N LYS A 339 -25.46 9.84 -8.02
CA LYS A 339 -26.67 9.24 -7.47
C LYS A 339 -27.01 7.88 -8.07
N THR A 340 -26.88 7.74 -9.40
CA THR A 340 -27.37 6.56 -10.11
C THR A 340 -26.31 5.49 -10.34
N ASP A 341 -25.01 5.82 -10.26
CA ASP A 341 -23.94 4.90 -10.62
C ASP A 341 -22.85 4.79 -9.53
N ASN A 342 -22.09 5.86 -9.27
CA ASN A 342 -20.88 5.77 -8.44
C ASN A 342 -21.17 5.52 -6.96
N LEU A 343 -22.13 6.27 -6.36
CA LEU A 343 -22.41 6.16 -4.93
C LEU A 343 -23.07 4.84 -4.56
N PRO A 344 -24.06 4.29 -5.31
CA PRO A 344 -24.61 2.98 -5.03
C PRO A 344 -23.56 1.86 -5.07
N LYS A 345 -22.62 1.89 -6.03
CA LYS A 345 -21.52 0.92 -6.12
C LYS A 345 -20.54 1.06 -4.94
N LEU A 346 -20.13 2.29 -4.63
CA LEU A 346 -19.24 2.55 -3.50
C LEU A 346 -19.89 2.11 -2.19
N ASP A 347 -21.16 2.46 -1.99
CA ASP A 347 -21.92 2.14 -0.78
C ASP A 347 -22.03 0.63 -0.58
N ALA A 348 -22.42 -0.12 -1.62
CA ALA A 348 -22.56 -1.57 -1.54
C ALA A 348 -21.20 -2.28 -1.43
N GLY A 349 -20.24 -1.91 -2.26
CA GLY A 349 -18.93 -2.58 -2.31
C GLY A 349 -18.11 -2.35 -1.05
N LEU A 350 -17.94 -1.09 -0.63
CA LEU A 350 -17.09 -0.76 0.52
C LEU A 350 -17.74 -1.19 1.86
N SER A 351 -19.06 -1.01 2.02
CA SER A 351 -19.75 -1.51 3.23
C SER A 351 -19.69 -3.04 3.33
N GLY A 352 -19.85 -3.73 2.19
CA GLY A 352 -19.70 -5.17 2.10
C GLY A 352 -18.29 -5.63 2.43
N LEU A 353 -17.26 -4.92 1.93
CA LEU A 353 -15.86 -5.20 2.23
C LEU A 353 -15.55 -5.12 3.71
N LEU A 354 -15.90 -3.98 4.34
CA LEU A 354 -15.63 -3.75 5.77
C LEU A 354 -16.39 -4.75 6.65
N SER A 355 -17.66 -4.99 6.34
CA SER A 355 -18.46 -5.98 7.06
C SER A 355 -17.97 -7.41 6.84
N GLY A 356 -17.53 -7.74 5.63
CA GLY A 356 -17.00 -9.06 5.29
C GLY A 356 -15.68 -9.35 5.98
N LEU A 357 -14.76 -8.37 6.03
CA LEU A 357 -13.51 -8.49 6.79
C LEU A 357 -13.78 -8.65 8.28
N ASP A 358 -14.70 -7.86 8.84
CA ASP A 358 -15.08 -7.93 10.24
C ASP A 358 -15.69 -9.28 10.61
N GLN A 359 -16.67 -9.78 9.84
CA GLN A 359 -17.30 -11.08 10.08
C GLN A 359 -16.31 -12.26 10.03
N ARG A 360 -15.21 -12.10 9.29
CA ARG A 360 -14.15 -13.12 9.19
C ARG A 360 -13.02 -12.90 10.19
N GLY A 361 -13.11 -11.88 11.06
CA GLY A 361 -12.05 -11.53 12.00
C GLY A 361 -10.75 -11.10 11.32
N LEU A 362 -10.85 -10.55 10.11
CA LEU A 362 -9.70 -10.12 9.30
C LEU A 362 -9.47 -8.61 9.35
N LEU A 363 -10.44 -7.82 9.83
CA LEU A 363 -10.37 -6.36 9.80
C LEU A 363 -9.19 -5.83 10.62
N ASP A 364 -8.98 -6.33 11.83
CA ASP A 364 -7.88 -5.92 12.72
C ASP A 364 -6.49 -6.29 12.20
N SER A 365 -6.42 -7.16 11.19
CA SER A 365 -5.16 -7.57 10.56
C SER A 365 -5.00 -7.09 9.12
N THR A 366 -5.93 -6.27 8.62
CA THR A 366 -5.95 -5.80 7.23
C THR A 366 -6.16 -4.29 7.17
N ALA A 367 -5.13 -3.54 6.78
CA ALA A 367 -5.25 -2.11 6.52
C ALA A 367 -6.07 -1.88 5.24
N VAL A 368 -7.05 -0.98 5.30
CA VAL A 368 -7.83 -0.57 4.12
C VAL A 368 -7.64 0.92 3.91
N MET A 369 -7.31 1.33 2.69
CA MET A 369 -7.23 2.72 2.28
C MET A 369 -8.07 2.97 1.04
N VAL A 370 -8.86 4.06 1.03
CA VAL A 370 -9.70 4.47 -0.10
C VAL A 370 -9.37 5.92 -0.44
N THR A 371 -9.05 6.20 -1.69
CA THR A 371 -8.73 7.55 -2.15
C THR A 371 -9.01 7.73 -3.64
N GLY A 372 -9.26 8.96 -4.07
CA GLY A 372 -9.11 9.37 -5.46
C GLY A 372 -7.86 10.23 -5.61
N GLU A 373 -7.58 10.64 -6.84
CA GLU A 373 -6.38 11.45 -7.15
C GLU A 373 -6.48 12.92 -6.73
N PHE A 374 -7.69 13.45 -6.56
CA PHE A 374 -8.01 14.79 -6.06
C PHE A 374 -9.52 14.92 -5.80
N GLY A 375 -9.94 16.05 -5.21
CA GLY A 375 -11.34 16.41 -5.07
C GLY A 375 -11.91 17.17 -6.27
N ARG A 376 -13.07 17.79 -6.08
CA ARG A 376 -13.77 18.56 -7.11
C ARG A 376 -14.02 20.01 -6.66
N THR A 377 -14.15 20.93 -7.65
CA THR A 377 -14.38 22.34 -7.35
C THR A 377 -15.61 22.55 -6.47
N PRO A 378 -15.52 23.42 -5.44
CA PRO A 378 -16.66 23.79 -4.63
C PRO A 378 -17.81 24.38 -5.46
N LYS A 379 -17.47 25.30 -6.37
CA LYS A 379 -18.46 25.91 -7.25
C LYS A 379 -18.86 24.93 -8.37
N ILE A 380 -20.15 24.69 -8.48
CA ILE A 380 -20.76 23.90 -9.54
C ILE A 380 -20.61 24.68 -10.85
N ASN A 381 -20.12 24.02 -11.89
CA ASN A 381 -20.05 24.60 -13.23
C ASN A 381 -21.41 24.43 -13.96
N THR A 382 -21.57 25.18 -15.04
CA THR A 382 -22.82 25.23 -15.85
C THR A 382 -22.64 24.58 -17.23
N ARG A 383 -21.74 23.59 -17.35
CA ARG A 383 -21.47 22.90 -18.63
C ARG A 383 -22.60 21.97 -19.05
N SER A 384 -23.42 21.51 -18.13
CA SER A 384 -24.64 20.78 -18.37
C SER A 384 -25.77 21.32 -17.50
N ALA A 385 -27.03 20.99 -17.83
CA ALA A 385 -28.21 21.40 -17.04
C ALA A 385 -28.17 20.87 -15.61
N GLU A 386 -27.59 19.68 -15.42
CA GLU A 386 -27.44 19.04 -14.10
C GLU A 386 -26.17 19.51 -13.36
N GLY A 387 -25.38 20.41 -13.96
CA GLY A 387 -24.13 20.88 -13.39
C GLY A 387 -23.03 19.83 -13.34
N GLY A 388 -21.83 20.30 -13.06
CA GLY A 388 -20.64 19.46 -12.90
C GLY A 388 -19.64 20.12 -11.99
N ARG A 389 -18.56 19.39 -11.68
CA ARG A 389 -17.44 19.92 -10.88
C ARG A 389 -16.12 19.60 -11.56
N ASP A 390 -15.20 20.57 -11.59
CA ASP A 390 -13.89 20.43 -12.21
C ASP A 390 -12.85 19.89 -11.23
N HIS A 391 -11.62 19.62 -11.69
CA HIS A 391 -10.53 19.11 -10.85
C HIS A 391 -10.15 20.10 -9.76
N TYR A 392 -10.01 19.64 -8.53
CA TYR A 392 -9.66 20.48 -7.40
C TYR A 392 -8.79 19.75 -6.37
N PRO A 393 -7.47 19.80 -6.51
CA PRO A 393 -6.57 19.08 -5.59
C PRO A 393 -6.39 19.75 -4.23
N ARG A 394 -6.88 20.98 -4.05
CA ARG A 394 -6.72 21.74 -2.80
C ARG A 394 -7.57 21.22 -1.65
N CYS A 395 -8.56 20.41 -1.93
CA CYS A 395 -9.39 19.81 -0.91
C CYS A 395 -9.97 18.49 -1.43
N MET A 396 -9.73 17.41 -0.71
CA MET A 396 -10.24 16.08 -1.00
C MET A 396 -10.41 15.30 0.30
N PHE A 397 -10.95 14.10 0.21
CA PHE A 397 -11.03 13.16 1.33
C PHE A 397 -10.21 11.90 1.05
N MET A 398 -9.81 11.22 2.11
CA MET A 398 -9.34 9.84 2.08
C MET A 398 -9.99 9.06 3.23
N LEU A 399 -10.11 7.74 3.09
CA LEU A 399 -10.64 6.88 4.13
C LEU A 399 -9.57 5.87 4.54
N MET A 400 -9.49 5.58 5.83
CA MET A 400 -8.65 4.52 6.37
C MET A 400 -9.45 3.63 7.32
N ALA A 401 -9.19 2.31 7.27
CA ALA A 401 -9.85 1.34 8.14
C ALA A 401 -8.92 0.16 8.45
N GLY A 402 -9.26 -0.56 9.49
CA GLY A 402 -8.61 -1.81 9.86
C GLY A 402 -7.16 -1.68 10.37
N GLY A 403 -6.57 -2.80 10.78
CA GLY A 403 -5.33 -2.75 11.56
C GLY A 403 -5.53 -2.03 12.88
N SER A 404 -4.69 -1.05 13.17
CA SER A 404 -4.77 -0.22 14.38
C SER A 404 -5.58 1.07 14.20
N VAL A 405 -6.21 1.28 13.03
CA VAL A 405 -6.98 2.51 12.76
C VAL A 405 -8.24 2.54 13.59
N GLN A 406 -8.45 3.63 14.35
CA GLN A 406 -9.67 3.87 15.10
C GLN A 406 -10.78 4.36 14.15
N GLY A 407 -11.83 3.58 14.01
CA GLY A 407 -12.99 3.94 13.21
C GLY A 407 -13.95 4.92 13.92
N GLY A 408 -14.95 5.40 13.18
CA GLY A 408 -16.01 6.24 13.73
C GLY A 408 -15.65 7.71 13.93
N GLN A 409 -14.53 8.16 13.37
CA GLN A 409 -14.03 9.53 13.56
C GLN A 409 -13.79 10.25 12.23
N VAL A 410 -13.76 11.57 12.34
CA VAL A 410 -13.37 12.49 11.26
C VAL A 410 -12.11 13.23 11.70
N ILE A 411 -11.06 13.15 10.93
CA ILE A 411 -9.78 13.80 11.18
C ILE A 411 -9.58 14.88 10.11
N GLY A 412 -9.19 16.06 10.55
CA GLY A 412 -9.10 17.23 9.67
C GLY A 412 -10.47 17.86 9.37
N GLU A 413 -10.45 19.05 8.82
CA GLU A 413 -11.63 19.84 8.49
C GLU A 413 -11.36 20.72 7.27
N SER A 414 -12.33 20.85 6.39
CA SER A 414 -12.30 21.89 5.34
C SER A 414 -13.11 23.12 5.78
N ASP A 415 -12.84 24.25 5.12
CA ASP A 415 -13.56 25.50 5.33
C ASP A 415 -15.07 25.37 5.01
N ASP A 416 -15.86 26.41 5.29
CA ASP A 416 -17.30 26.41 5.12
C ASP A 416 -17.78 26.18 3.68
N LYS A 417 -16.88 26.31 2.71
CA LYS A 417 -17.12 26.05 1.28
C LYS A 417 -16.38 24.83 0.76
N ALA A 418 -15.72 24.09 1.64
CA ALA A 418 -14.84 22.98 1.28
C ALA A 418 -13.78 23.35 0.20
N SER A 419 -13.27 24.58 0.26
CA SER A 419 -12.31 25.12 -0.72
C SER A 419 -10.87 24.88 -0.31
N ALA A 420 -10.61 24.71 0.99
CA ALA A 420 -9.28 24.51 1.55
C ALA A 420 -9.39 23.82 2.92
N PRO A 421 -8.31 23.21 3.41
CA PRO A 421 -8.21 22.82 4.81
C PRO A 421 -8.41 24.04 5.71
N ARG A 422 -9.15 23.90 6.81
CA ARG A 422 -9.39 24.97 7.79
C ARG A 422 -8.14 25.25 8.64
N HIS A 423 -7.37 24.20 8.88
CA HIS A 423 -6.11 24.22 9.63
C HIS A 423 -4.98 23.67 8.78
N ASP A 424 -3.93 23.15 9.39
CA ASP A 424 -2.84 22.52 8.68
C ASP A 424 -3.36 21.40 7.77
N ALA A 425 -2.95 21.43 6.50
CA ALA A 425 -3.38 20.46 5.53
C ALA A 425 -2.78 19.08 5.81
N ILE A 426 -3.60 18.06 5.79
CA ILE A 426 -3.13 16.68 5.65
C ILE A 426 -2.67 16.50 4.20
N THR A 427 -1.49 15.95 3.98
CA THR A 427 -0.96 15.68 2.64
C THR A 427 -1.08 14.19 2.28
N PRO A 428 -1.06 13.82 1.00
CA PRO A 428 -0.96 12.42 0.61
C PRO A 428 0.27 11.71 1.18
N ASP A 429 1.39 12.43 1.42
CA ASP A 429 2.58 11.90 2.10
C ASP A 429 2.28 11.52 3.56
N ASP A 430 1.49 12.32 4.29
CA ASP A 430 1.11 12.02 5.68
C ASP A 430 0.21 10.79 5.76
N VAL A 431 -0.75 10.68 4.82
CA VAL A 431 -1.62 9.50 4.73
C VAL A 431 -0.81 8.26 4.37
N ALA A 432 0.16 8.39 3.46
CA ALA A 432 1.06 7.28 3.10
C ALA A 432 1.93 6.85 4.28
N ALA A 433 2.51 7.80 5.02
CA ALA A 433 3.29 7.51 6.21
C ALA A 433 2.45 6.77 7.26
N SER A 434 1.21 7.22 7.46
CA SER A 434 0.26 6.58 8.38
C SER A 434 -0.16 5.19 7.91
N PHE A 435 -0.35 5.00 6.60
CA PHE A 435 -0.70 3.70 6.03
C PHE A 435 0.44 2.68 6.18
N TYR A 436 1.68 3.07 5.89
CA TYR A 436 2.85 2.22 6.12
C TYR A 436 3.05 1.93 7.61
N HIS A 437 2.87 2.93 8.48
CA HIS A 437 2.93 2.74 9.93
C HIS A 437 1.90 1.70 10.40
N ASN A 438 0.64 1.79 9.94
CA ASN A 438 -0.40 0.80 10.22
C ASN A 438 -0.01 -0.62 9.76
N LEU A 439 0.79 -0.73 8.72
CA LEU A 439 1.36 -1.98 8.23
C LEU A 439 2.63 -2.42 8.98
N GLY A 440 3.14 -1.63 9.93
CA GLY A 440 4.42 -1.90 10.60
C GLY A 440 5.63 -1.78 9.67
N ILE A 441 5.49 -1.00 8.59
CA ILE A 441 6.58 -0.65 7.67
C ILE A 441 7.05 0.76 8.04
N ASP A 442 8.35 0.93 8.25
CA ASP A 442 8.93 2.23 8.55
C ASP A 442 8.84 3.16 7.33
N PRO A 443 8.04 4.25 7.38
CA PRO A 443 7.90 5.18 6.27
C PRO A 443 9.20 5.95 5.95
N THR A 444 10.15 5.99 6.88
CA THR A 444 11.44 6.66 6.69
C THR A 444 12.53 5.74 6.12
N LYS A 445 12.20 4.46 5.91
CA LYS A 445 13.13 3.49 5.34
C LYS A 445 13.65 3.95 3.98
N GLU A 446 14.94 3.74 3.75
CA GLU A 446 15.59 4.03 2.49
C GLU A 446 15.75 2.77 1.63
N PHE A 447 15.50 2.93 0.35
CA PHE A 447 15.73 1.92 -0.68
C PHE A 447 16.75 2.43 -1.68
N GLU A 448 17.54 1.55 -2.25
CA GLU A 448 18.47 1.91 -3.32
C GLU A 448 17.74 1.95 -4.67
N SER A 449 17.93 3.04 -5.43
CA SER A 449 17.53 3.11 -6.83
C SER A 449 18.48 2.30 -7.71
N ASP A 450 18.11 2.06 -8.97
CA ASP A 450 18.95 1.37 -9.96
C ASP A 450 20.35 1.99 -10.15
N THR A 451 20.53 3.25 -9.72
CA THR A 451 21.79 3.98 -9.75
C THR A 451 22.55 3.96 -8.43
N GLY A 452 22.10 3.18 -7.44
CA GLY A 452 22.69 3.10 -6.09
C GLY A 452 22.41 4.32 -5.21
N ARG A 453 21.44 5.19 -5.60
CA ARG A 453 21.06 6.37 -4.79
C ARG A 453 20.01 5.98 -3.76
N PRO A 454 20.19 6.33 -2.47
CA PRO A 454 19.19 6.09 -1.45
C PRO A 454 17.95 6.96 -1.69
N ILE A 455 16.78 6.34 -1.63
CA ILE A 455 15.47 6.97 -1.79
C ILE A 455 14.62 6.63 -0.58
N THR A 456 14.24 7.64 0.20
CA THR A 456 13.32 7.48 1.32
C THR A 456 11.93 7.09 0.82
N LEU A 457 11.29 6.13 1.45
CA LEU A 457 9.98 5.59 1.07
C LEU A 457 8.92 6.71 1.05
N VAL A 458 8.77 7.44 2.16
CA VAL A 458 7.91 8.63 2.23
C VAL A 458 8.77 9.83 2.65
N ARG A 459 9.00 10.75 1.73
CA ARG A 459 10.00 11.82 1.91
C ARG A 459 9.62 12.89 2.92
N ASN A 460 8.35 13.28 2.98
CA ASN A 460 7.88 14.44 3.75
C ASN A 460 6.70 14.10 4.66
N GLY A 461 6.23 12.86 4.68
CA GLY A 461 5.04 12.46 5.41
C GLY A 461 5.29 12.34 6.91
N LYS A 462 4.29 12.72 7.68
CA LYS A 462 4.20 12.53 9.12
C LYS A 462 3.07 11.58 9.42
N ILE A 463 3.27 10.70 10.38
CA ILE A 463 2.20 9.84 10.88
C ILE A 463 1.13 10.74 11.51
N ILE A 464 -0.14 10.47 11.22
CA ILE A 464 -1.31 11.13 11.78
C ILE A 464 -1.69 10.37 13.06
N PRO A 465 -1.33 10.86 14.27
CA PRO A 465 -1.49 10.09 15.50
C PRO A 465 -2.96 9.81 15.82
N GLU A 466 -3.86 10.71 15.46
CA GLU A 466 -5.29 10.62 15.70
C GLU A 466 -5.93 9.39 15.04
N LEU A 467 -5.30 8.83 14.01
CA LEU A 467 -5.76 7.57 13.39
C LEU A 467 -5.63 6.37 14.34
N PHE A 468 -4.74 6.45 15.32
CA PHE A 468 -4.32 5.32 16.16
C PHE A 468 -4.58 5.55 17.66
N ALA A 469 -5.18 6.70 18.03
CA ALA A 469 -5.37 7.15 19.41
C ALA A 469 -6.73 6.73 19.99
#